data_e328106e2285a22332ad4455ff364119
#
_entry.id   e328106e2285a22332ad4455ff364119
#
_cell.length_a   1.000
_cell.length_b   1.000
_cell.length_c   1.000
_cell.angle_alpha   90.00
_cell.angle_beta   90.00
_cell.angle_gamma   90.00
#
_symmetry.space_group_name_H-M   'P 1'
#
loop_
_entity.id
_entity.type
_entity.pdbx_description
1 polymer ?
#
loop_
_entity_poly.entity_id
_entity_poly.type
_entity_poly.pdbx_seq_one_letter_code
_entity_poly.pdbx_strand_id
1 'polypeptide(L)'
;MHNINCDEAGRVVRVIEDEPYYHGFMSREETEKIIKKEGEFLVRKTEVAGRHHFVISLMDEGNMKHFLIKRTSKKRLYWVNEFAFKTINDLIQYHLRNHEPLSPTGDVFLEKPCPKKEWQLNPEQIEPQVKIGEGAFGEVYKGLLQGAKMDNCYQFTVHQLNLWRMSMAFPGWNLGCTDSSCH
;
A
#
# COMPACT_ATOMS: atom_id res chain seq x y z
N MET A 1 -14.53 8.77 10.00
CA MET A 1 -15.34 7.63 10.48
C MET A 1 -14.80 6.39 9.81
N HIS A 2 -14.21 5.46 10.57
CA HIS A 2 -13.72 4.19 10.02
C HIS A 2 -14.94 3.35 9.66
N ASN A 3 -15.08 3.00 8.39
CA ASN A 3 -16.11 2.03 7.98
C ASN A 3 -15.73 0.67 8.56
N ILE A 4 -16.40 0.27 9.61
CA ILE A 4 -16.26 -1.06 10.16
C ILE A 4 -17.04 -2.01 9.25
N ASN A 5 -16.32 -2.71 8.38
CA ASN A 5 -16.89 -3.79 7.59
C ASN A 5 -17.06 -5.02 8.48
N CYS A 6 -18.28 -5.50 8.63
CA CYS A 6 -18.58 -6.75 9.32
C CYS A 6 -18.96 -7.84 8.30
N ASP A 7 -18.57 -9.09 8.57
CA ASP A 7 -19.05 -10.25 7.82
C ASP A 7 -20.50 -10.61 8.21
N GLU A 8 -21.07 -11.60 7.51
CA GLU A 8 -22.43 -12.10 7.79
C GLU A 8 -22.61 -12.64 9.23
N ALA A 9 -21.52 -12.92 9.93
CA ALA A 9 -21.48 -13.35 11.33
C ALA A 9 -21.23 -12.20 12.31
N GLY A 10 -21.23 -10.93 11.86
CA GLY A 10 -20.99 -9.74 12.68
C GLY A 10 -19.53 -9.55 13.13
N ARG A 11 -18.57 -10.26 12.54
CA ARG A 11 -17.15 -10.11 12.85
C ARG A 11 -16.57 -8.97 12.03
N VAL A 12 -15.76 -8.13 12.68
CA VAL A 12 -15.03 -7.05 12.02
C VAL A 12 -14.08 -7.65 10.97
N VAL A 13 -14.38 -7.39 9.70
CA VAL A 13 -13.49 -7.75 8.59
C VAL A 13 -12.52 -6.60 8.39
N ARG A 14 -11.26 -6.81 8.75
CA ARG A 14 -10.20 -5.85 8.46
C ARG A 14 -9.90 -5.91 6.97
N VAL A 15 -10.00 -4.78 6.30
CA VAL A 15 -9.57 -4.63 4.91
C VAL A 15 -8.05 -4.55 4.87
N ILE A 16 -7.44 -5.03 3.79
CA ILE A 16 -5.97 -5.06 3.67
C ILE A 16 -5.35 -3.67 3.76
N GLU A 17 -6.09 -2.64 3.37
CA GLU A 17 -5.69 -1.24 3.39
C GLU A 17 -5.39 -0.71 4.80
N ASP A 18 -6.02 -1.28 5.81
CA ASP A 18 -5.84 -0.92 7.24
C ASP A 18 -4.63 -1.63 7.87
N GLU A 19 -4.06 -2.62 7.20
CA GLU A 19 -2.95 -3.40 7.75
C GLU A 19 -1.61 -2.65 7.61
N PRO A 20 -0.78 -2.64 8.66
CA PRO A 20 0.46 -1.87 8.65
C PRO A 20 1.49 -2.34 7.63
N TYR A 21 1.41 -3.59 7.20
CA TYR A 21 2.30 -4.18 6.20
C TYR A 21 1.80 -4.02 4.76
N TYR A 22 0.64 -3.40 4.53
CA TYR A 22 0.15 -3.12 3.19
C TYR A 22 0.62 -1.74 2.72
N HIS A 23 1.39 -1.71 1.64
CA HIS A 23 2.03 -0.50 1.12
C HIS A 23 1.36 0.07 -0.14
N GLY A 24 0.18 -0.43 -0.51
CA GLY A 24 -0.52 0.04 -1.71
C GLY A 24 0.19 -0.31 -3.01
N PHE A 25 0.03 0.54 -4.02
CA PHE A 25 0.76 0.40 -5.27
C PHE A 25 2.23 0.74 -5.06
N MET A 26 3.09 -0.19 -5.43
CA MET A 26 4.53 -0.06 -5.26
C MET A 26 5.28 -0.91 -6.29
N SER A 27 6.33 -0.35 -6.89
CA SER A 27 7.20 -1.06 -7.78
C SER A 27 8.13 -2.04 -7.03
N ARG A 28 8.80 -2.91 -7.78
CA ARG A 28 9.81 -3.81 -7.22
C ARG A 28 10.98 -3.01 -6.66
N GLU A 29 11.48 -2.05 -7.40
CA GLU A 29 12.62 -1.19 -7.05
C GLU A 29 12.36 -0.35 -5.80
N GLU A 30 11.12 0.11 -5.62
CA GLU A 30 10.72 0.82 -4.39
C GLU A 30 10.68 -0.12 -3.19
N THR A 31 10.17 -1.33 -3.39
CA THR A 31 10.12 -2.37 -2.35
C THR A 31 11.52 -2.71 -1.84
N GLU A 32 12.48 -2.90 -2.76
CA GLU A 32 13.88 -3.18 -2.43
C GLU A 32 14.58 -2.05 -1.66
N LYS A 33 14.09 -0.82 -1.79
CA LYS A 33 14.58 0.33 -0.99
C LYS A 33 14.04 0.33 0.44
N ILE A 34 12.88 -0.27 0.66
CA ILE A 34 12.17 -0.26 1.95
C ILE A 34 12.57 -1.45 2.80
N ILE A 35 12.46 -2.66 2.28
CA ILE A 35 12.84 -3.90 2.98
C ILE A 35 14.36 -4.01 2.98
N LYS A 36 14.96 -4.04 4.17
CA LYS A 36 16.42 -4.11 4.34
C LYS A 36 16.88 -5.22 5.27
N LYS A 37 16.00 -5.73 6.11
CA LYS A 37 16.35 -6.70 7.13
C LYS A 37 15.81 -8.07 6.77
N GLU A 38 16.54 -9.07 7.18
CA GLU A 38 16.16 -10.47 7.05
C GLU A 38 14.81 -10.76 7.71
N GLY A 39 13.96 -11.53 7.04
CA GLY A 39 12.62 -11.88 7.49
C GLY A 39 11.58 -10.74 7.41
N GLU A 40 11.98 -9.51 7.04
CA GLU A 40 11.00 -8.43 6.82
C GLU A 40 10.18 -8.68 5.56
N PHE A 41 8.86 -8.45 5.66
CA PHE A 41 7.96 -8.55 4.52
C PHE A 41 6.96 -7.39 4.45
N LEU A 42 6.44 -7.15 3.26
CA LEU A 42 5.29 -6.29 3.01
C LEU A 42 4.37 -6.88 1.94
N VAL A 43 3.14 -6.40 1.92
CA VAL A 43 2.17 -6.67 0.84
C VAL A 43 2.02 -5.41 0.01
N ARG A 44 2.14 -5.54 -1.29
CA ARG A 44 1.97 -4.45 -2.24
C ARG A 44 1.02 -4.80 -3.36
N LYS A 45 0.51 -3.79 -4.03
CA LYS A 45 -0.27 -3.91 -5.25
C LYS A 45 0.59 -3.55 -6.45
N THR A 46 0.46 -4.27 -7.53
CA THR A 46 1.18 -3.99 -8.79
C THR A 46 0.26 -4.21 -9.97
N GLU A 47 0.60 -3.65 -11.10
CA GLU A 47 -0.11 -3.86 -12.34
C GLU A 47 0.73 -4.71 -13.29
N VAL A 48 0.12 -5.75 -13.84
CA VAL A 48 0.72 -6.60 -14.86
C VAL A 48 -0.31 -6.81 -15.98
N ALA A 49 0.04 -6.43 -17.19
CA ALA A 49 -0.83 -6.54 -18.37
C ALA A 49 -2.24 -5.93 -18.16
N GLY A 50 -2.31 -4.73 -17.57
CA GLY A 50 -3.56 -4.01 -17.30
C GLY A 50 -4.42 -4.61 -16.17
N ARG A 51 -3.86 -5.51 -15.37
CA ARG A 51 -4.56 -6.12 -14.23
C ARG A 51 -3.81 -5.90 -12.94
N HIS A 52 -4.57 -5.60 -11.89
CA HIS A 52 -4.02 -5.41 -10.56
C HIS A 52 -3.81 -6.76 -9.87
N HIS A 53 -2.63 -6.91 -9.27
CA HIS A 53 -2.24 -8.10 -8.51
C HIS A 53 -1.67 -7.69 -7.16
N PHE A 54 -1.93 -8.50 -6.14
CA PHE A 54 -1.25 -8.39 -4.86
C PHE A 54 0.00 -9.27 -4.85
N VAL A 55 1.04 -8.77 -4.23
CA VAL A 55 2.35 -9.42 -4.14
C VAL A 55 2.86 -9.33 -2.71
N ILE A 56 3.26 -10.45 -2.15
CA ILE A 56 4.05 -10.49 -0.92
C ILE A 56 5.51 -10.36 -1.34
N SER A 57 6.20 -9.40 -0.76
CA SER A 57 7.64 -9.19 -0.99
C SER A 57 8.36 -9.28 0.34
N LEU A 58 9.43 -10.04 0.41
CA LEU A 58 10.21 -10.26 1.63
C LEU A 58 11.70 -10.41 1.34
N MET A 59 12.51 -10.17 2.37
CA MET A 59 13.94 -10.46 2.38
C MET A 59 14.16 -11.85 2.96
N ASP A 60 14.84 -12.71 2.22
CA ASP A 60 15.15 -14.06 2.64
C ASP A 60 16.53 -14.49 2.10
N GLU A 61 17.41 -14.93 3.01
CA GLU A 61 18.80 -15.26 2.70
C GLU A 61 19.56 -14.16 1.93
N GLY A 62 19.32 -12.90 2.32
CA GLY A 62 19.92 -11.73 1.68
C GLY A 62 19.36 -11.41 0.28
N ASN A 63 18.32 -12.09 -0.16
CA ASN A 63 17.69 -11.91 -1.47
C ASN A 63 16.23 -11.48 -1.33
N MET A 64 15.82 -10.57 -2.22
CA MET A 64 14.41 -10.20 -2.31
C MET A 64 13.61 -11.27 -3.05
N LYS A 65 12.63 -11.86 -2.35
CA LYS A 65 11.68 -12.82 -2.92
C LYS A 65 10.30 -12.16 -3.07
N HIS A 66 9.58 -12.49 -4.15
CA HIS A 66 8.29 -11.91 -4.48
C HIS A 66 7.28 -13.01 -4.82
N PHE A 67 6.20 -13.11 -4.07
CA PHE A 67 5.16 -14.10 -4.24
C PHE A 67 3.86 -13.45 -4.71
N LEU A 68 3.40 -13.83 -5.89
CA LEU A 68 2.12 -13.37 -6.43
C LEU A 68 0.97 -14.01 -5.65
N ILE A 69 0.11 -13.21 -5.07
CA ILE A 69 -1.14 -13.69 -4.48
C ILE A 69 -2.13 -13.93 -5.63
N LYS A 70 -2.42 -15.20 -5.86
CA LYS A 70 -3.35 -15.64 -6.89
C LYS A 70 -4.77 -15.62 -6.36
N ARG A 71 -5.75 -15.61 -7.27
CA ARG A 71 -7.17 -15.64 -6.92
C ARG A 71 -7.87 -16.75 -7.70
N THR A 72 -8.63 -17.60 -6.98
CA THR A 72 -9.42 -18.66 -7.60
C THR A 72 -10.58 -18.06 -8.41
N SER A 73 -10.89 -18.62 -9.58
CA SER A 73 -11.93 -18.11 -10.49
C SER A 73 -13.34 -18.26 -9.93
N LYS A 74 -13.69 -19.41 -9.34
CA LYS A 74 -15.05 -19.70 -8.86
C LYS A 74 -15.37 -19.04 -7.53
N LYS A 75 -14.59 -19.33 -6.47
CA LYS A 75 -14.85 -18.86 -5.10
C LYS A 75 -14.15 -17.54 -4.76
N ARG A 76 -13.33 -17.01 -5.69
CA ARG A 76 -12.55 -15.77 -5.54
C ARG A 76 -11.67 -15.73 -4.28
N LEU A 77 -11.17 -16.90 -3.84
CA LEU A 77 -10.29 -17.03 -2.70
C LEU A 77 -8.85 -16.66 -3.07
N TYR A 78 -8.12 -16.06 -2.14
CA TYR A 78 -6.72 -15.68 -2.27
C TYR A 78 -5.81 -16.83 -1.82
N TRP A 79 -4.75 -17.10 -2.56
CA TRP A 79 -3.80 -18.16 -2.25
C TRP A 79 -2.40 -17.86 -2.81
N VAL A 80 -1.38 -18.43 -2.20
CA VAL A 80 0.02 -18.36 -2.67
C VAL A 80 0.53 -19.76 -3.00
N ASN A 81 0.55 -20.65 -2.04
CA ASN A 81 1.05 -22.03 -2.18
C ASN A 81 -0.12 -23.04 -2.16
N GLU A 82 -0.52 -23.52 -0.99
CA GLU A 82 -1.50 -24.62 -0.87
C GLU A 82 -2.88 -24.14 -0.40
N PHE A 83 -2.91 -23.25 0.60
CA PHE A 83 -4.15 -22.84 1.27
C PHE A 83 -4.78 -21.59 0.66
N ALA A 84 -6.12 -21.58 0.62
CA ALA A 84 -6.89 -20.50 0.02
C ALA A 84 -7.85 -19.85 1.04
N PHE A 85 -7.89 -18.52 1.08
CA PHE A 85 -8.56 -17.70 2.09
C PHE A 85 -9.53 -16.70 1.46
N LYS A 86 -10.53 -16.28 2.24
CA LYS A 86 -11.50 -15.27 1.79
C LYS A 86 -10.88 -13.88 1.66
N THR A 87 -9.95 -13.54 2.55
CA THR A 87 -9.25 -12.25 2.56
C THR A 87 -7.73 -12.45 2.48
N ILE A 88 -7.03 -11.41 2.04
CA ILE A 88 -5.55 -11.40 2.03
C ILE A 88 -5.04 -11.37 3.47
N ASN A 89 -5.75 -10.68 4.36
CA ASN A 89 -5.38 -10.63 5.76
C ASN A 89 -5.40 -12.03 6.40
N ASP A 90 -6.46 -12.82 6.17
CA ASP A 90 -6.52 -14.20 6.66
C ASP A 90 -5.36 -15.04 6.14
N LEU A 91 -4.99 -14.87 4.86
CA LEU A 91 -3.84 -15.55 4.25
C LEU A 91 -2.54 -15.19 4.99
N ILE A 92 -2.26 -13.90 5.17
CA ILE A 92 -1.05 -13.44 5.86
C ILE A 92 -1.02 -13.92 7.32
N GLN A 93 -2.13 -13.77 8.04
CA GLN A 93 -2.24 -14.21 9.43
C GLN A 93 -2.07 -15.72 9.59
N TYR A 94 -2.54 -16.51 8.64
CA TYR A 94 -2.35 -17.95 8.63
C TYR A 94 -0.87 -18.32 8.52
N HIS A 95 -0.15 -17.78 7.55
CA HIS A 95 1.28 -18.04 7.36
C HIS A 95 2.12 -17.57 8.56
N LEU A 96 1.78 -16.42 9.17
CA LEU A 96 2.46 -15.93 10.36
C LEU A 96 2.23 -16.82 11.60
N ARG A 97 0.97 -17.21 11.87
CA ARG A 97 0.62 -17.95 13.09
C ARG A 97 1.07 -19.40 13.06
N ASN A 98 0.94 -20.04 11.90
CA ASN A 98 1.25 -21.46 11.77
C ASN A 98 2.69 -21.70 11.31
N HIS A 99 3.47 -20.63 11.08
CA HIS A 99 4.80 -20.71 10.48
C HIS A 99 4.77 -21.57 9.20
N GLU A 100 3.81 -21.27 8.33
CA GLU A 100 3.58 -22.01 7.10
C GLU A 100 4.39 -21.39 5.96
N PRO A 101 5.14 -22.17 5.18
CA PRO A 101 5.97 -21.63 4.11
C PRO A 101 5.15 -21.03 2.96
N LEU A 102 5.66 -19.98 2.34
CA LEU A 102 5.11 -19.40 1.12
C LEU A 102 5.52 -20.16 -0.15
N SER A 103 6.60 -20.91 -0.07
CA SER A 103 7.21 -21.63 -1.20
C SER A 103 6.87 -23.12 -1.14
N PRO A 104 6.70 -23.77 -2.30
CA PRO A 104 6.53 -25.24 -2.35
C PRO A 104 7.75 -26.00 -1.84
N THR A 105 8.92 -25.38 -1.82
CA THR A 105 10.17 -25.97 -1.28
C THR A 105 10.19 -25.98 0.25
N GLY A 106 9.27 -25.24 0.90
CA GLY A 106 9.14 -25.24 2.36
C GLY A 106 10.19 -24.40 3.10
N ASP A 107 10.88 -23.49 2.42
CA ASP A 107 12.05 -22.78 2.92
C ASP A 107 11.84 -21.27 3.16
N VAL A 108 10.72 -20.70 2.76
CA VAL A 108 10.46 -19.25 2.85
C VAL A 108 9.28 -18.95 3.75
N PHE A 109 9.52 -18.19 4.82
CA PHE A 109 8.53 -17.89 5.86
C PHE A 109 8.30 -16.38 6.02
N LEU A 110 7.10 -16.02 6.45
CA LEU A 110 6.80 -14.67 6.92
C LEU A 110 7.23 -14.54 8.39
N GLU A 111 8.02 -13.51 8.70
CA GLU A 111 8.47 -13.27 10.06
C GLU A 111 8.01 -11.91 10.59
N LYS A 112 8.53 -10.83 10.02
CA LYS A 112 8.36 -9.48 10.53
C LYS A 112 7.65 -8.59 9.53
N PRO A 113 6.46 -8.09 9.85
CA PRO A 113 5.81 -7.11 9.01
C PRO A 113 6.63 -5.81 8.96
N CYS A 114 6.92 -5.34 7.74
CA CYS A 114 7.52 -4.02 7.53
C CYS A 114 6.40 -2.98 7.56
N PRO A 115 6.31 -2.14 8.62
CA PRO A 115 5.22 -1.18 8.73
C PRO A 115 5.38 -0.04 7.73
N LYS A 116 4.25 0.49 7.26
CA LYS A 116 4.23 1.76 6.52
C LYS A 116 4.90 2.85 7.35
N LYS A 117 5.63 3.70 6.66
CA LYS A 117 6.09 4.95 7.26
C LYS A 117 4.93 5.94 7.31
N GLU A 118 4.91 6.82 8.30
CA GLU A 118 3.83 7.81 8.52
C GLU A 118 3.53 8.68 7.29
N TRP A 119 4.52 8.89 6.42
CA TRP A 119 4.37 9.67 5.19
C TRP A 119 3.84 8.87 3.99
N GLN A 120 3.68 7.55 4.12
CA GLN A 120 3.11 6.69 3.08
C GLN A 120 1.58 6.65 3.22
N LEU A 121 0.90 7.40 2.37
CA LEU A 121 -0.54 7.53 2.38
C LEU A 121 -1.19 6.53 1.43
N ASN A 122 -2.42 6.12 1.76
CA ASN A 122 -3.27 5.41 0.83
C ASN A 122 -3.96 6.42 -0.11
N PRO A 123 -4.18 6.10 -1.37
CA PRO A 123 -4.92 6.96 -2.29
C PRO A 123 -6.28 7.41 -1.77
N GLU A 124 -6.96 6.53 -1.02
CA GLU A 124 -8.28 6.77 -0.44
C GLU A 124 -8.28 7.82 0.69
N GLN A 125 -7.11 8.12 1.25
CA GLN A 125 -6.92 9.16 2.27
C GLN A 125 -6.73 10.56 1.67
N ILE A 126 -6.58 10.64 0.34
CA ILE A 126 -6.29 11.88 -0.36
C ILE A 126 -7.53 12.36 -1.09
N GLU A 127 -7.96 13.57 -0.81
CA GLU A 127 -9.00 14.25 -1.55
C GLU A 127 -8.36 15.32 -2.43
N PRO A 128 -8.14 15.05 -3.74
CA PRO A 128 -7.55 16.02 -4.64
C PRO A 128 -8.54 17.16 -4.91
N GLN A 129 -8.10 18.41 -4.74
CA GLN A 129 -8.94 19.58 -4.94
C GLN A 129 -8.59 20.33 -6.23
N VAL A 130 -7.35 20.72 -6.40
CA VAL A 130 -6.92 21.58 -7.52
C VAL A 130 -5.65 21.01 -8.17
N LYS A 131 -5.69 20.84 -9.47
CA LYS A 131 -4.49 20.53 -10.27
C LYS A 131 -3.62 21.78 -10.32
N ILE A 132 -2.40 21.70 -9.83
CA ILE A 132 -1.46 22.84 -9.75
C ILE A 132 -0.31 22.72 -10.75
N GLY A 133 -0.15 21.56 -11.36
CA GLY A 133 0.90 21.37 -12.36
C GLY A 133 0.84 20.03 -13.07
N GLU A 134 1.57 19.95 -14.18
CA GLU A 134 1.77 18.72 -14.97
C GLU A 134 3.20 18.70 -15.49
N GLY A 135 3.85 17.56 -15.46
CA GLY A 135 5.22 17.40 -15.93
C GLY A 135 5.49 15.97 -16.41
N ALA A 136 6.72 15.71 -16.80
CA ALA A 136 7.19 14.41 -17.30
C ALA A 136 6.96 13.25 -16.30
N PHE A 137 6.80 13.56 -15.03
CA PHE A 137 6.61 12.59 -13.94
C PHE A 137 5.16 12.41 -13.51
N GLY A 138 4.20 13.09 -14.16
CA GLY A 138 2.78 13.02 -13.83
C GLY A 138 2.18 14.37 -13.48
N GLU A 139 1.01 14.32 -12.86
CA GLU A 139 0.23 15.48 -12.47
C GLU A 139 0.41 15.79 -10.98
N VAL A 140 0.45 17.07 -10.63
CA VAL A 140 0.56 17.54 -9.25
C VAL A 140 -0.75 18.19 -8.83
N TYR A 141 -1.28 17.76 -7.71
CA TYR A 141 -2.52 18.26 -7.13
C TYR A 141 -2.29 18.85 -5.75
N LYS A 142 -3.04 19.91 -5.46
CA LYS A 142 -3.30 20.39 -4.11
C LYS A 142 -4.53 19.66 -3.60
N GLY A 143 -4.50 19.14 -2.37
CA GLY A 143 -5.61 18.38 -1.82
C GLY A 143 -5.58 18.31 -0.30
N LEU A 144 -6.61 17.69 0.26
CA LEU A 144 -6.75 17.43 1.68
C LEU A 144 -6.37 15.99 2.00
N LEU A 145 -5.81 15.79 3.18
CA LEU A 145 -5.55 14.48 3.75
C LEU A 145 -6.64 14.17 4.78
N GLN A 146 -7.44 13.13 4.53
CA GLN A 146 -8.49 12.70 5.46
C GLN A 146 -7.86 12.23 6.78
N GLY A 147 -8.38 12.76 7.89
CA GLY A 147 -7.92 12.44 9.25
C GLY A 147 -6.73 13.24 9.75
N ALA A 148 -6.16 14.15 8.95
CA ALA A 148 -5.18 15.09 9.45
C ALA A 148 -5.85 16.16 10.34
N LYS A 149 -5.26 16.42 11.52
CA LYS A 149 -5.79 17.38 12.51
C LYS A 149 -5.55 18.85 12.15
N MET A 150 -5.04 19.17 10.97
CA MET A 150 -4.69 20.55 10.61
C MET A 150 -5.08 20.84 9.16
N ASP A 151 -5.47 22.07 8.91
CA ASP A 151 -5.79 22.66 7.60
C ASP A 151 -4.55 22.82 6.69
N ASN A 152 -3.67 21.84 6.72
CA ASN A 152 -2.46 21.86 5.93
C ASN A 152 -2.77 21.36 4.51
N CYS A 153 -2.49 22.24 3.57
CA CYS A 153 -2.59 21.93 2.17
C CYS A 153 -1.37 21.13 1.74
N TYR A 154 -1.61 19.92 1.27
CA TYR A 154 -0.56 19.02 0.82
C TYR A 154 -0.46 19.03 -0.70
N GLN A 155 0.76 18.88 -1.22
CA GLN A 155 0.99 18.65 -2.63
C GLN A 155 1.13 17.15 -2.88
N PHE A 156 0.37 16.63 -3.81
CA PHE A 156 0.38 15.24 -4.20
C PHE A 156 0.79 15.11 -5.66
N THR A 157 1.71 14.22 -5.95
CA THR A 157 2.07 13.87 -7.32
C THR A 157 1.40 12.57 -7.68
N VAL A 158 0.58 12.60 -8.74
CA VAL A 158 -0.03 11.39 -9.33
C VAL A 158 0.87 10.96 -10.48
N HIS A 159 1.47 9.80 -10.36
CA HIS A 159 2.16 9.17 -11.49
C HIS A 159 1.15 8.45 -12.39
N GLN A 160 1.51 8.20 -13.65
CA GLN A 160 0.67 7.55 -14.67
C GLN A 160 0.01 6.21 -14.25
N LEU A 161 0.42 5.63 -13.14
CA LEU A 161 -0.11 4.37 -12.57
C LEU A 161 -1.01 4.58 -11.35
N ASN A 162 -1.66 5.74 -11.20
CA ASN A 162 -2.46 6.07 -10.00
C ASN A 162 -1.70 5.95 -8.67
N LEU A 163 -0.40 6.15 -8.71
CA LEU A 163 0.46 6.17 -7.52
C LEU A 163 0.49 7.59 -6.96
N TRP A 164 -0.18 7.78 -5.85
CA TRP A 164 -0.10 9.02 -5.10
C TRP A 164 1.17 9.02 -4.25
N ARG A 165 2.04 9.96 -4.50
CA ARG A 165 3.21 10.20 -3.68
C ARG A 165 3.08 11.57 -3.02
N MET A 166 3.04 11.59 -1.70
CA MET A 166 3.13 12.84 -0.97
C MET A 166 4.54 13.39 -1.09
N SER A 167 4.67 14.53 -1.73
CA SER A 167 5.85 15.38 -1.58
C SER A 167 5.56 16.33 -0.44
N MET A 168 6.19 16.15 0.72
CA MET A 168 6.14 17.17 1.76
C MET A 168 6.76 18.44 1.20
N ALA A 169 5.97 19.49 1.04
CA ALA A 169 6.52 20.81 0.89
C ALA A 169 7.20 21.13 2.23
N PHE A 170 8.52 21.11 2.27
CA PHE A 170 9.26 21.61 3.41
C PHE A 170 8.82 23.06 3.66
N PRO A 171 8.55 23.48 4.91
CA PRO A 171 8.28 24.87 5.24
C PRO A 171 9.55 25.67 4.93
N GLY A 172 9.57 26.36 3.78
CA GLY A 172 10.72 27.14 3.33
C GLY A 172 10.75 27.43 1.83
N TRP A 173 9.96 26.76 1.00
CA TRP A 173 9.80 27.13 -0.41
C TRP A 173 8.61 28.07 -0.60
N ASN A 174 8.88 29.36 -0.38
CA ASN A 174 8.04 30.46 -0.84
C ASN A 174 8.07 30.50 -2.37
N LEU A 175 7.23 29.71 -3.03
CA LEU A 175 6.79 30.08 -4.36
C LEU A 175 5.63 31.05 -4.16
N GLY A 176 5.94 32.34 -4.44
CA GLY A 176 5.10 33.51 -4.22
C GLY A 176 3.63 33.28 -4.58
N CYS A 177 2.82 33.02 -3.58
CA CYS A 177 1.40 33.32 -3.64
C CYS A 177 1.26 34.75 -3.27
N THR A 178 1.15 35.64 -4.27
CA THR A 178 0.58 36.95 -4.09
C THR A 178 -0.88 36.77 -3.71
N ASP A 179 -1.16 37.08 -2.47
CA ASP A 179 -2.51 37.24 -1.96
C ASP A 179 -3.31 38.20 -2.83
N SER A 180 -4.41 37.74 -3.36
CA SER A 180 -5.58 38.59 -3.59
C SER A 180 -6.82 37.70 -3.69
N SER A 181 -7.68 37.81 -2.69
CA SER A 181 -9.04 37.27 -2.57
C SER A 181 -9.23 36.06 -1.65
N CYS A 182 -9.22 36.32 -0.36
CA CYS A 182 -10.09 35.64 0.60
C CYS A 182 -10.99 36.72 1.24
N HIS A 183 -12.21 36.72 0.78
CA HIS A 183 -13.36 37.27 1.51
C HIS A 183 -14.39 36.18 1.62
#